data_7e9b782a76b02be7faef37c606e27c69
#
_entry.id   7e9b782a76b02be7faef37c606e27c69
#
_cell.length_a   1.000
_cell.length_b   1.000
_cell.length_c   1.000
_cell.angle_alpha   90.00
_cell.angle_beta   90.00
_cell.angle_gamma   90.00
#
_symmetry.space_group_name_H-M   'P 1'
#
loop_
_entity.id
_entity.type
_entity.pdbx_description
1 polymer ?
#
loop_
_entity_poly.entity_id
_entity_poly.type
_entity_poly.pdbx_seq_one_letter_code
_entity_poly.pdbx_strand_id
1 'polypeptide(L)'
;MSGFATYRASDVALRVDAIEDGIPVRADAKSARLGQALRLDTQGLEAFFFARWDPRLYDLLVVAAVVEFCDRVKRRPAHGWARTFDVRVAVHDEALWRSAEVSEALQNALSFLTGDVWRFRFEPRKRPEPEPRQVTLPLPAAGAMIMPYSEGLDSLAVHALTLAAEQSDLVRVRLGSGGVD
;
A
#
# COMPACT_ATOMS: atom_id res chain seq x y z
N MET A 1 -18.93 19.80 -31.80
CA MET A 1 -19.14 18.62 -30.94
C MET A 1 -17.83 17.82 -30.96
N SER A 2 -17.00 18.02 -29.96
CA SER A 2 -15.68 17.40 -29.89
C SER A 2 -15.83 16.04 -29.18
N GLY A 3 -15.71 14.96 -29.98
CA GLY A 3 -15.70 13.60 -29.41
C GLY A 3 -14.40 13.35 -28.70
N PHE A 4 -14.42 13.36 -27.38
CA PHE A 4 -13.33 12.82 -26.58
C PHE A 4 -13.22 11.33 -26.91
N ALA A 5 -12.09 10.93 -27.49
CA ALA A 5 -11.78 9.52 -27.69
C ALA A 5 -11.76 8.85 -26.30
N THR A 6 -12.71 7.96 -26.07
CA THR A 6 -12.73 7.14 -24.85
C THR A 6 -11.55 6.20 -24.95
N TYR A 7 -10.47 6.50 -24.23
CA TYR A 7 -9.33 5.58 -24.10
C TYR A 7 -9.82 4.28 -23.47
N ARG A 8 -9.93 3.23 -24.28
CA ARG A 8 -10.19 1.89 -23.75
C ARG A 8 -8.93 1.40 -23.07
N ALA A 9 -9.05 1.11 -21.77
CA ALA A 9 -8.04 0.32 -21.06
C ALA A 9 -7.78 -0.99 -21.82
N SER A 10 -6.55 -1.52 -21.76
CA SER A 10 -6.23 -2.81 -22.40
C SER A 10 -7.29 -3.84 -22.05
N ASP A 11 -7.87 -4.49 -23.02
CA ASP A 11 -9.07 -5.34 -22.88
C ASP A 11 -8.87 -6.53 -21.90
N VAL A 12 -7.63 -6.90 -21.56
CA VAL A 12 -7.34 -8.01 -20.67
C VAL A 12 -6.83 -7.49 -19.33
N ALA A 13 -7.64 -7.68 -18.30
CA ALA A 13 -7.24 -7.39 -16.92
C ALA A 13 -6.15 -8.37 -16.45
N LEU A 14 -5.08 -7.85 -15.83
CA LEU A 14 -4.17 -8.70 -15.08
C LEU A 14 -4.83 -9.10 -13.76
N ARG A 15 -5.02 -10.40 -13.57
CA ARG A 15 -5.48 -10.96 -12.30
C ARG A 15 -4.30 -11.21 -11.38
N VAL A 16 -4.41 -10.74 -10.14
CA VAL A 16 -3.40 -10.95 -9.10
C VAL A 16 -4.07 -11.46 -7.82
N ASP A 17 -3.52 -12.51 -7.24
CA ASP A 17 -3.98 -13.08 -5.98
C ASP A 17 -2.91 -12.90 -4.91
N ALA A 18 -3.14 -11.93 -4.02
CA ALA A 18 -2.33 -11.70 -2.81
C ALA A 18 -2.99 -12.43 -1.63
N ILE A 19 -2.65 -13.68 -1.50
CA ILE A 19 -3.30 -14.63 -0.58
C ILE A 19 -2.26 -15.39 0.24
N GLU A 20 -2.76 -16.00 1.31
CA GLU A 20 -1.97 -16.87 2.19
C GLU A 20 -1.57 -18.17 1.49
N ASP A 21 -0.56 -18.82 2.05
CA ASP A 21 -0.14 -20.15 1.58
C ASP A 21 -1.23 -21.18 1.82
N GLY A 22 -1.34 -22.14 0.90
CA GLY A 22 -2.37 -23.19 0.92
C GLY A 22 -3.74 -22.75 0.39
N ILE A 23 -3.94 -21.46 0.02
CA ILE A 23 -5.18 -21.01 -0.65
C ILE A 23 -5.02 -21.15 -2.16
N PRO A 24 -5.99 -21.72 -2.88
CA PRO A 24 -5.92 -21.86 -4.32
C PRO A 24 -5.95 -20.50 -5.03
N VAL A 25 -5.03 -20.35 -5.97
CA VAL A 25 -4.95 -19.18 -6.87
C VAL A 25 -6.03 -19.30 -7.93
N ARG A 26 -6.68 -18.19 -8.30
CA ARG A 26 -7.64 -18.17 -9.41
C ARG A 26 -6.96 -18.57 -10.72
N ALA A 27 -7.72 -19.19 -11.63
CA ALA A 27 -7.24 -19.46 -12.97
C ALA A 27 -6.72 -18.15 -13.61
N ASP A 28 -5.58 -18.25 -14.31
CA ASP A 28 -4.91 -17.11 -14.97
C ASP A 28 -4.49 -15.94 -14.08
N ALA A 29 -4.54 -16.10 -12.75
CA ALA A 29 -4.01 -15.09 -11.84
C ALA A 29 -2.52 -15.28 -11.55
N LYS A 30 -1.80 -14.16 -11.44
CA LYS A 30 -0.45 -14.16 -10.89
C LYS A 30 -0.52 -14.30 -9.37
N SER A 31 0.27 -15.19 -8.83
CA SER A 31 0.33 -15.42 -7.39
C SER A 31 1.30 -14.44 -6.72
N ALA A 32 0.79 -13.69 -5.76
CA ALA A 32 1.55 -12.80 -4.88
C ALA A 32 1.40 -13.29 -3.43
N ARG A 33 1.98 -14.46 -3.10
CA ARG A 33 1.80 -15.08 -1.78
C ARG A 33 2.40 -14.25 -0.66
N LEU A 34 1.61 -14.05 0.38
CA LEU A 34 2.04 -13.40 1.61
C LEU A 34 3.12 -14.24 2.32
N GLY A 35 4.18 -13.61 2.78
CA GLY A 35 5.35 -14.26 3.38
C GLY A 35 6.35 -14.87 2.39
N GLN A 36 6.03 -14.92 1.10
CA GLN A 36 6.90 -15.44 0.04
C GLN A 36 7.23 -14.37 -1.00
N ALA A 37 6.33 -14.12 -1.95
CA ALA A 37 6.49 -13.09 -2.96
C ALA A 37 6.28 -11.67 -2.39
N LEU A 38 5.41 -11.53 -1.39
CA LEU A 38 5.20 -10.31 -0.63
C LEU A 38 5.71 -10.53 0.81
N ARG A 39 6.89 -10.01 1.09
CA ARG A 39 7.48 -10.01 2.44
C ARG A 39 7.37 -8.62 3.00
N LEU A 40 6.70 -8.50 4.14
CA LEU A 40 6.56 -7.26 4.88
C LEU A 40 7.35 -7.41 6.18
N ASP A 41 8.36 -6.58 6.33
CA ASP A 41 9.10 -6.47 7.58
C ASP A 41 8.58 -5.26 8.35
N THR A 42 7.83 -5.52 9.41
CA THR A 42 7.23 -4.50 10.26
C THR A 42 8.02 -4.24 11.54
N GLN A 43 9.04 -5.05 11.83
CA GLN A 43 9.79 -4.96 13.09
C GLN A 43 10.43 -3.57 13.29
N GLY A 44 10.97 -2.99 12.22
CA GLY A 44 11.54 -1.64 12.27
C GLY A 44 10.50 -0.56 12.59
N LEU A 45 9.29 -0.68 12.04
CA LEU A 45 8.21 0.26 12.30
C LEU A 45 7.71 0.17 13.74
N GLU A 46 7.53 -1.04 14.24
CA GLU A 46 7.06 -1.31 15.60
C GLU A 46 8.05 -0.78 16.64
N ALA A 47 9.36 -1.04 16.43
CA ALA A 47 10.40 -0.57 17.32
C ALA A 47 10.57 0.97 17.30
N PHE A 48 10.43 1.59 16.13
CA PHE A 48 10.70 3.01 15.95
C PHE A 48 9.55 3.91 16.40
N PHE A 49 8.30 3.49 16.14
CA PHE A 49 7.13 4.34 16.41
C PHE A 49 6.43 4.04 17.72
N PHE A 50 6.82 2.99 18.44
CA PHE A 50 6.08 2.53 19.62
C PHE A 50 4.57 2.41 19.35
N ALA A 51 4.22 2.15 18.09
CA ALA A 51 2.85 2.10 17.65
C ALA A 51 2.16 0.86 18.23
N ARG A 52 0.93 1.04 18.67
CA ARG A 52 0.10 -0.12 18.96
C ARG A 52 -0.16 -0.89 17.67
N TRP A 53 -0.04 -2.20 17.76
CA TRP A 53 -0.41 -3.08 16.67
C TRP A 53 -1.87 -2.81 16.26
N ASP A 54 -2.07 -2.51 14.99
CA ASP A 54 -3.39 -2.40 14.38
C ASP A 54 -3.38 -3.25 13.10
N PRO A 55 -4.16 -4.34 13.05
CA PRO A 55 -4.22 -5.19 11.88
C PRO A 55 -4.66 -4.47 10.61
N ARG A 56 -5.41 -3.37 10.72
CA ARG A 56 -5.83 -2.56 9.56
C ARG A 56 -4.66 -1.81 8.94
N LEU A 57 -3.70 -1.36 9.75
CA LEU A 57 -2.47 -0.75 9.23
C LEU A 57 -1.61 -1.78 8.51
N TYR A 58 -1.55 -3.00 9.02
CA TYR A 58 -0.88 -4.10 8.33
C TYR A 58 -1.58 -4.41 6.99
N ASP A 59 -2.89 -4.44 6.96
CA ASP A 59 -3.66 -4.63 5.72
C ASP A 59 -3.34 -3.53 4.70
N LEU A 60 -3.20 -2.28 5.14
CA LEU A 60 -2.80 -1.18 4.25
C LEU A 60 -1.41 -1.41 3.64
N LEU A 61 -0.45 -1.90 4.42
CA LEU A 61 0.88 -2.27 3.93
C LEU A 61 0.79 -3.41 2.90
N VAL A 62 -0.05 -4.42 3.16
CA VAL A 62 -0.29 -5.51 2.20
C VAL A 62 -0.86 -4.96 0.90
N VAL A 63 -1.88 -4.09 0.97
CA VAL A 63 -2.48 -3.47 -0.22
C VAL A 63 -1.44 -2.67 -1.01
N ALA A 64 -0.62 -1.87 -0.33
CA ALA A 64 0.45 -1.09 -0.97
C ALA A 64 1.49 -2.01 -1.66
N ALA A 65 1.92 -3.07 -1.00
CA ALA A 65 2.86 -4.05 -1.57
C ALA A 65 2.27 -4.78 -2.79
N VAL A 66 0.97 -5.07 -2.76
CA VAL A 66 0.27 -5.69 -3.89
C VAL A 66 0.18 -4.73 -5.08
N VAL A 67 -0.09 -3.46 -4.84
CA VAL A 67 -0.10 -2.42 -5.88
C VAL A 67 1.27 -2.32 -6.55
N GLU A 68 2.34 -2.28 -5.76
CA GLU A 68 3.71 -2.30 -6.27
C GLU A 68 4.02 -3.57 -7.07
N PHE A 69 3.61 -4.73 -6.58
CA PHE A 69 3.75 -5.99 -7.31
C PHE A 69 3.04 -5.93 -8.66
N CYS A 70 1.82 -5.44 -8.72
CA CYS A 70 1.06 -5.27 -9.95
C CYS A 70 1.79 -4.37 -10.95
N ASP A 71 2.35 -3.27 -10.49
CA ASP A 71 3.10 -2.32 -11.31
C ASP A 71 4.35 -2.95 -11.92
N ARG A 72 5.08 -3.75 -11.15
CA ARG A 72 6.28 -4.46 -11.61
C ARG A 72 5.98 -5.58 -12.61
N VAL A 73 4.88 -6.31 -12.40
CA VAL A 73 4.54 -7.50 -13.22
C VAL A 73 3.94 -7.12 -14.58
N LYS A 74 3.16 -6.05 -14.65
CA LYS A 74 2.53 -5.60 -15.89
C LYS A 74 3.11 -4.27 -16.35
N ARG A 75 4.00 -4.32 -17.35
CA ARG A 75 4.54 -3.11 -17.97
C ARG A 75 3.43 -2.31 -18.67
N ARG A 76 3.59 -1.00 -18.73
CA ARG A 76 2.70 -0.14 -19.52
C ARG A 76 2.85 -0.47 -21.00
N PRO A 77 1.74 -0.56 -21.74
CA PRO A 77 1.79 -0.79 -23.18
C PRO A 77 2.36 0.43 -23.90
N ALA A 78 3.07 0.21 -25.01
CA ALA A 78 3.70 1.30 -25.77
C ALA A 78 2.69 2.28 -26.38
N HIS A 79 1.47 1.81 -26.67
CA HIS A 79 0.42 2.59 -27.34
C HIS A 79 -0.85 2.73 -26.50
N GLY A 80 -0.74 2.60 -25.18
CA GLY A 80 -1.85 2.77 -24.26
C GLY A 80 -1.39 3.29 -22.93
N TRP A 81 -2.23 4.06 -22.26
CA TRP A 81 -1.85 4.62 -20.96
C TRP A 81 -2.32 3.75 -19.80
N ALA A 82 -3.57 3.31 -19.85
CA ALA A 82 -4.21 2.62 -18.76
C ALA A 82 -4.06 1.10 -18.83
N ARG A 83 -3.78 0.49 -17.69
CA ARG A 83 -3.82 -0.97 -17.47
C ARG A 83 -5.05 -1.29 -16.63
N THR A 84 -5.54 -2.52 -16.72
CA THR A 84 -6.61 -3.02 -15.85
C THR A 84 -6.05 -4.10 -14.93
N PHE A 85 -6.36 -3.98 -13.63
CA PHE A 85 -6.00 -4.92 -12.59
C PHE A 85 -7.25 -5.44 -11.87
N ASP A 86 -7.35 -6.77 -11.68
CA ASP A 86 -8.35 -7.46 -10.86
C ASP A 86 -7.62 -8.18 -9.73
N VAL A 87 -7.62 -7.58 -8.57
CA VAL A 87 -6.77 -7.94 -7.44
C VAL A 87 -7.61 -8.56 -6.33
N ARG A 88 -7.21 -9.75 -5.88
CA ARG A 88 -7.77 -10.42 -4.70
C ARG A 88 -6.76 -10.33 -3.56
N VAL A 89 -7.18 -9.81 -2.41
CA VAL A 89 -6.30 -9.56 -1.26
C VAL A 89 -6.88 -10.18 0.00
N ALA A 90 -6.06 -10.93 0.71
CA ALA A 90 -6.39 -11.44 2.04
C ALA A 90 -6.06 -10.39 3.10
N VAL A 91 -7.06 -9.99 3.90
CA VAL A 91 -7.00 -8.92 4.90
C VAL A 91 -7.53 -9.37 6.25
N HIS A 92 -7.15 -8.67 7.33
CA HIS A 92 -7.64 -8.95 8.67
C HIS A 92 -9.07 -8.44 8.86
N ASP A 93 -9.37 -7.23 8.40
CA ASP A 93 -10.67 -6.58 8.53
C ASP A 93 -11.38 -6.51 7.18
N GLU A 94 -11.90 -7.67 6.73
CA GLU A 94 -12.63 -7.77 5.46
C GLU A 94 -13.82 -6.79 5.40
N ALA A 95 -14.53 -6.62 6.51
CA ALA A 95 -15.73 -5.79 6.55
C ALA A 95 -15.40 -4.32 6.25
N LEU A 96 -14.32 -3.81 6.83
CA LEU A 96 -13.82 -2.46 6.56
C LEU A 96 -13.44 -2.30 5.09
N TRP A 97 -12.60 -3.20 4.57
CA TRP A 97 -12.07 -3.08 3.21
C TRP A 97 -13.13 -3.29 2.12
N ARG A 98 -14.20 -4.02 2.41
CA ARG A 98 -15.35 -4.20 1.51
C ARG A 98 -16.39 -3.10 1.62
N SER A 99 -16.32 -2.24 2.62
CA SER A 99 -17.24 -1.10 2.71
C SER A 99 -17.14 -0.25 1.43
N ALA A 100 -18.28 0.27 0.97
CA ALA A 100 -18.31 1.09 -0.24
C ALA A 100 -17.38 2.31 -0.12
N GLU A 101 -17.39 2.95 1.05
CA GLU A 101 -16.56 4.12 1.33
C GLU A 101 -15.06 3.83 1.15
N VAL A 102 -14.53 2.77 1.78
CA VAL A 102 -13.09 2.44 1.72
C VAL A 102 -12.70 1.89 0.34
N SER A 103 -13.53 1.00 -0.21
CA SER A 103 -13.26 0.38 -1.51
C SER A 103 -13.26 1.39 -2.65
N GLU A 104 -14.23 2.31 -2.67
CA GLU A 104 -14.30 3.36 -3.69
C GLU A 104 -13.19 4.39 -3.51
N ALA A 105 -12.90 4.83 -2.29
CA ALA A 105 -11.81 5.75 -2.00
C ALA A 105 -10.46 5.18 -2.46
N LEU A 106 -10.17 3.91 -2.16
CA LEU A 106 -8.96 3.22 -2.60
C LEU A 106 -8.86 3.18 -4.12
N GLN A 107 -9.92 2.72 -4.80
CA GLN A 107 -9.93 2.59 -6.25
C GLN A 107 -9.77 3.96 -6.93
N ASN A 108 -10.44 4.98 -6.44
CA ASN A 108 -10.35 6.35 -6.95
C ASN A 108 -8.94 6.93 -6.75
N ALA A 109 -8.36 6.77 -5.57
CA ALA A 109 -7.00 7.22 -5.27
C ALA A 109 -5.97 6.56 -6.19
N LEU A 110 -6.03 5.24 -6.33
CA LEU A 110 -5.11 4.50 -7.19
C LEU A 110 -5.31 4.84 -8.67
N SER A 111 -6.55 4.99 -9.12
CA SER A 111 -6.85 5.38 -10.51
C SER A 111 -6.33 6.79 -10.80
N PHE A 112 -6.49 7.71 -9.86
CA PHE A 112 -5.95 9.07 -9.98
C PHE A 112 -4.43 9.08 -10.05
N LEU A 113 -3.76 8.35 -9.15
CA LEU A 113 -2.30 8.31 -9.05
C LEU A 113 -1.63 7.60 -10.22
N THR A 114 -2.25 6.53 -10.74
CA THR A 114 -1.62 5.66 -11.74
C THR A 114 -2.19 5.81 -13.14
N GLY A 115 -3.39 6.34 -13.28
CA GLY A 115 -4.14 6.32 -14.54
C GLY A 115 -4.65 4.93 -14.94
N ASP A 116 -4.52 3.94 -14.06
CA ASP A 116 -4.94 2.55 -14.29
C ASP A 116 -6.34 2.29 -13.72
N VAL A 117 -6.96 1.19 -14.13
CA VAL A 117 -8.25 0.74 -13.61
C VAL A 117 -8.01 -0.36 -12.59
N TRP A 118 -8.45 -0.13 -11.37
CA TRP A 118 -8.27 -1.05 -10.26
C TRP A 118 -9.60 -1.63 -9.81
N ARG A 119 -9.64 -2.95 -9.59
CA ARG A 119 -10.76 -3.68 -9.02
C ARG A 119 -10.23 -4.58 -7.92
N PHE A 120 -10.70 -4.35 -6.69
CA PHE A 120 -10.30 -5.14 -5.53
C PHE A 120 -11.40 -6.08 -5.08
N ARG A 121 -10.98 -7.26 -4.63
CA ARG A 121 -11.80 -8.22 -3.88
C ARG A 121 -11.04 -8.54 -2.61
N PHE A 122 -11.66 -8.28 -1.48
CA PHE A 122 -11.07 -8.55 -0.19
C PHE A 122 -11.65 -9.85 0.37
N GLU A 123 -10.80 -10.67 0.96
CA GLU A 123 -11.16 -11.93 1.60
C GLU A 123 -10.55 -11.98 3.01
N PRO A 124 -11.20 -12.63 3.99
CA PRO A 124 -10.65 -12.70 5.33
C PRO A 124 -9.39 -13.58 5.34
N ARG A 125 -8.39 -13.17 6.08
CA ARG A 125 -7.21 -13.98 6.34
C ARG A 125 -7.56 -15.19 7.19
N LYS A 126 -7.06 -16.36 6.83
CA LYS A 126 -7.22 -17.60 7.61
C LYS A 126 -6.17 -17.72 8.71
N ARG A 127 -5.01 -17.14 8.49
CA ARG A 127 -3.87 -17.11 9.43
C ARG A 127 -3.42 -15.66 9.58
N PRO A 128 -4.15 -14.85 10.36
CA PRO A 128 -3.80 -13.46 10.54
C PRO A 128 -2.43 -13.33 11.17
N GLU A 129 -1.74 -12.24 10.85
CA GLU A 129 -0.47 -11.92 11.45
C GLU A 129 -0.65 -11.81 12.96
N PRO A 130 0.18 -12.50 13.75
CA PRO A 130 0.08 -12.40 15.20
C PRO A 130 0.49 -11.01 15.68
N GLU A 131 -0.15 -10.55 16.74
CA GLU A 131 0.28 -9.34 17.42
C GLU A 131 1.75 -9.48 17.85
N PRO A 132 2.58 -8.44 17.64
CA PRO A 132 3.96 -8.47 18.07
C PRO A 132 4.11 -8.76 19.57
N ARG A 133 5.01 -9.62 19.92
CA ARG A 133 5.22 -10.02 21.33
C ARG A 133 5.88 -8.93 22.17
N GLN A 134 6.49 -7.95 21.55
CA GLN A 134 7.18 -6.87 22.24
C GLN A 134 6.16 -5.83 22.68
N VAL A 135 5.93 -5.75 23.98
CA VAL A 135 5.16 -4.67 24.59
C VAL A 135 5.97 -3.39 24.46
N THR A 136 5.51 -2.46 23.63
CA THR A 136 6.12 -1.14 23.50
C THR A 136 5.92 -0.35 24.77
N LEU A 137 6.96 0.32 25.26
CA LEU A 137 6.83 1.28 26.35
C LEU A 137 5.89 2.39 25.90
N PRO A 138 4.88 2.77 26.69
CA PRO A 138 3.97 3.85 26.36
C PRO A 138 4.71 5.20 26.48
N LEU A 139 5.45 5.55 25.44
CA LEU A 139 5.99 6.89 25.33
C LEU A 139 4.91 7.79 24.71
N PRO A 140 4.72 9.01 25.22
CA PRO A 140 3.74 9.92 24.68
C PRO A 140 4.17 10.39 23.29
N ALA A 141 3.62 9.78 22.26
CA ALA A 141 3.71 10.27 20.89
C ALA A 141 2.55 11.24 20.57
N ALA A 142 2.03 11.92 21.59
CA ALA A 142 0.95 12.87 21.40
C ALA A 142 1.49 14.10 20.65
N GLY A 143 1.17 14.20 19.37
CA GLY A 143 1.46 15.36 18.54
C GLY A 143 2.62 15.25 17.57
N ALA A 144 3.25 14.09 17.43
CA ALA A 144 4.31 13.92 16.42
C ALA A 144 3.77 14.10 15.01
N MET A 145 4.40 14.99 14.23
CA MET A 145 4.12 15.18 12.83
C MET A 145 4.98 14.21 12.00
N ILE A 146 4.35 13.48 11.09
CA ILE A 146 5.05 12.56 10.20
C ILE A 146 5.17 13.20 8.82
N MET A 147 6.37 13.24 8.28
CA MET A 147 6.65 13.79 6.97
C MET A 147 7.36 12.77 6.08
N PRO A 148 6.82 12.46 4.88
CA PRO A 148 7.58 11.77 3.85
C PRO A 148 8.80 12.62 3.47
N TYR A 149 9.99 12.03 3.51
CA TYR A 149 11.22 12.76 3.28
C TYR A 149 12.04 12.11 2.17
N SER A 150 12.38 12.91 1.18
CA SER A 150 13.40 12.61 0.18
C SER A 150 14.51 13.64 0.29
N GLU A 151 15.66 13.43 -0.34
CA GLU A 151 16.73 14.44 -0.39
C GLU A 151 16.47 15.52 -1.44
N GLY A 152 15.26 15.57 -2.01
CA GLY A 152 14.85 16.58 -2.97
C GLY A 152 14.55 17.94 -2.31
N LEU A 153 14.63 19.00 -3.12
CA LEU A 153 14.42 20.39 -2.69
C LEU A 153 13.08 20.62 -2.00
N ASP A 154 12.00 19.96 -2.47
CA ASP A 154 10.67 20.10 -1.90
C ASP A 154 10.61 19.55 -0.47
N SER A 155 11.20 18.37 -0.24
CA SER A 155 11.27 17.78 1.10
C SER A 155 12.13 18.62 2.05
N LEU A 156 13.22 19.21 1.57
CA LEU A 156 14.07 20.11 2.34
C LEU A 156 13.33 21.40 2.69
N ALA A 157 12.61 21.98 1.74
CA ALA A 157 11.82 23.19 1.97
C ALA A 157 10.70 22.98 2.99
N VAL A 158 9.92 21.91 2.86
CA VAL A 158 8.87 21.53 3.82
C VAL A 158 9.47 21.29 5.20
N HIS A 159 10.59 20.57 5.29
CA HIS A 159 11.30 20.34 6.54
C HIS A 159 11.72 21.65 7.23
N ALA A 160 12.34 22.57 6.47
CA ALA A 160 12.77 23.85 6.99
C ALA A 160 11.60 24.71 7.49
N LEU A 161 10.48 24.74 6.75
CA LEU A 161 9.27 25.46 7.14
C LEU A 161 8.63 24.86 8.40
N THR A 162 8.62 23.54 8.52
CA THR A 162 8.07 22.86 9.70
C THR A 162 8.91 23.14 10.95
N LEU A 163 10.25 23.14 10.83
CA LEU A 163 11.14 23.51 11.92
C LEU A 163 10.98 24.99 12.31
N ALA A 164 10.82 25.87 11.34
CA ALA A 164 10.61 27.31 11.60
C ALA A 164 9.28 27.60 12.29
N ALA A 165 8.28 26.71 12.14
CA ALA A 165 7.01 26.79 12.84
C ALA A 165 7.05 26.25 14.30
N GLU A 166 8.23 26.00 14.85
CA GLU A 166 8.49 25.50 16.22
C GLU A 166 7.79 24.15 16.55
N GLN A 167 7.55 23.33 15.54
CA GLN A 167 7.03 21.98 15.76
C GLN A 167 8.19 21.01 16.02
N SER A 168 8.42 20.69 17.29
CA SER A 168 9.58 19.95 17.77
C SER A 168 9.56 18.45 17.46
N ASP A 169 8.38 17.87 17.26
CA ASP A 169 8.24 16.40 17.12
C ASP A 169 7.99 15.99 15.67
N LEU A 170 8.96 16.26 14.81
CA LEU A 170 8.90 15.88 13.40
C LEU A 170 9.60 14.56 13.15
N VAL A 171 8.85 13.55 12.74
CA VAL A 171 9.36 12.24 12.30
C VAL A 171 9.48 12.22 10.77
N ARG A 172 10.71 12.09 10.27
CA ARG A 172 10.97 11.97 8.83
C ARG A 172 10.95 10.49 8.42
N VAL A 173 10.09 10.16 7.47
CA VAL A 173 9.99 8.81 6.91
C VAL A 173 10.60 8.82 5.50
N ARG A 174 11.68 8.08 5.32
CA ARG A 174 12.32 7.90 4.03
C ARG A 174 11.94 6.54 3.44
N LEU A 175 11.42 6.57 2.21
CA LEU A 175 11.25 5.36 1.41
C LEU A 175 12.56 5.15 0.64
N GLY A 176 13.29 4.11 0.96
CA GLY A 176 14.53 3.77 0.28
C GLY A 176 14.77 2.27 0.28
N SER A 177 15.46 1.78 -0.74
CA SER A 177 16.06 0.45 -0.69
C SER A 177 17.12 0.49 0.41
N GLY A 178 16.84 -0.11 1.57
CA GLY A 178 17.82 -0.26 2.62
C GLY A 178 18.98 -1.10 2.13
N GLY A 179 20.04 -0.44 1.66
CA GLY A 179 21.35 -1.01 1.69
C GLY A 179 21.80 -0.95 3.15
N VAL A 180 21.91 -2.08 3.79
CA VAL A 180 22.67 -2.21 5.03
C VAL A 180 24.12 -2.17 4.59
N ASP A 181 24.80 -1.03 4.83
CA ASP A 181 26.27 -0.98 4.86
C ASP A 181 26.77 -1.53 6.20
#